data_fede540fa360a5105bdde43578d4d642
#
_entry.id   fede540fa360a5105bdde43578d4d642
#
_cell.length_a   1.000
_cell.length_b   1.000
_cell.length_c   1.000
_cell.angle_alpha   90.00
_cell.angle_beta   90.00
_cell.angle_gamma   90.00
#
_symmetry.space_group_name_H-M   'P 1'
#
loop_
_entity.id
_entity.type
_entity.pdbx_description
1 polymer ?
#
loop_
_entity_poly.entity_id
_entity_poly.type
_entity_poly.pdbx_seq_one_letter_code
_entity_poly.pdbx_strand_id
1 'polypeptide(L)'
;MELFDMLANLFNSEEYKKNPVSQNLTDGQLAAINIGAINAEQTGYFCDSMKTGADISEIKENLENYYGITDSFSAVDTLDWLLEKGHRVYFDIIKGLASGKATGIDGSVPESREKERINEYISNLEDTLDELVEENFLSQKSALANCSIAAWDMGRMVTVARCCCDAGYISEEKAWNYINNAHIVSKKQYGSWKEFACGYIIGRAMWSGSNMSLNGIMAIAEGLLQDDESPWMQIEF
;
A
#
# COMPACT_ATOMS: atom_id res chain seq x y z
N MET A 1 -10.57 12.71 -14.19
CA MET A 1 -11.63 11.83 -13.66
C MET A 1 -12.21 12.54 -12.45
N GLU A 2 -13.49 12.90 -12.51
CA GLU A 2 -14.11 13.68 -11.44
C GLU A 2 -14.27 12.81 -10.18
N LEU A 3 -14.19 13.41 -8.99
CA LEU A 3 -14.35 12.76 -7.69
C LEU A 3 -15.63 11.89 -7.62
N PHE A 4 -16.68 12.30 -8.34
CA PHE A 4 -17.93 11.55 -8.48
C PHE A 4 -17.78 10.22 -9.24
N ASP A 5 -16.93 10.17 -10.28
CA ASP A 5 -16.69 8.92 -11.02
C ASP A 5 -15.87 7.93 -10.17
N MET A 6 -14.98 8.44 -9.33
CA MET A 6 -14.20 7.63 -8.39
C MET A 6 -15.10 7.07 -7.26
N LEU A 7 -16.03 7.88 -6.75
CA LEU A 7 -17.04 7.43 -5.77
C LEU A 7 -18.07 6.48 -6.39
N ALA A 8 -18.50 6.74 -7.64
CA ALA A 8 -19.43 5.85 -8.35
C ALA A 8 -18.80 4.47 -8.63
N ASN A 9 -17.50 4.43 -8.90
CA ASN A 9 -16.78 3.16 -9.04
C ASN A 9 -16.61 2.41 -7.71
N LEU A 10 -16.49 3.11 -6.58
CA LEU A 10 -16.51 2.51 -5.24
C LEU A 10 -17.83 1.85 -4.89
N PHE A 11 -18.95 2.35 -5.45
CA PHE A 11 -20.31 1.81 -5.20
C PHE A 11 -20.82 0.84 -6.26
N ASN A 12 -20.12 0.69 -7.40
CA ASN A 12 -20.52 -0.16 -8.53
C ASN A 12 -19.49 -1.25 -8.88
N SER A 13 -18.35 -1.35 -8.16
CA SER A 13 -17.41 -2.45 -8.36
C SER A 13 -17.96 -3.72 -7.70
N GLU A 14 -17.89 -4.86 -8.41
CA GLU A 14 -18.03 -6.16 -7.75
C GLU A 14 -16.97 -6.25 -6.65
N GLU A 15 -17.39 -6.33 -5.40
CA GLU A 15 -16.49 -6.53 -4.27
C GLU A 15 -15.71 -7.83 -4.50
N TYR A 16 -14.40 -7.78 -4.20
CA TYR A 16 -13.49 -8.92 -4.34
C TYR A 16 -13.52 -9.55 -5.74
N LYS A 17 -13.36 -8.71 -6.75
CA LYS A 17 -13.37 -9.11 -8.15
C LYS A 17 -12.40 -10.25 -8.42
N LYS A 18 -12.90 -11.36 -8.96
CA LYS A 18 -12.13 -12.57 -9.27
C LYS A 18 -11.86 -12.69 -10.77
N ASN A 19 -10.71 -13.27 -11.11
CA ASN A 19 -10.37 -13.56 -12.50
C ASN A 19 -11.28 -14.69 -13.02
N PRO A 20 -12.06 -14.47 -14.09
CA PRO A 20 -12.90 -15.53 -14.69
C PRO A 20 -12.07 -16.71 -15.21
N VAL A 21 -10.77 -16.52 -15.44
CA VAL A 21 -9.83 -17.58 -15.84
C VAL A 21 -8.97 -17.94 -14.64
N SER A 22 -9.30 -19.04 -13.96
CA SER A 22 -8.54 -19.52 -12.79
C SER A 22 -7.06 -19.73 -13.13
N GLN A 23 -6.17 -19.23 -12.27
CA GLN A 23 -4.71 -19.37 -12.43
C GLN A 23 -4.12 -20.50 -11.56
N ASN A 24 -4.92 -21.27 -10.83
CA ASN A 24 -4.47 -22.35 -9.92
C ASN A 24 -3.31 -21.90 -9.00
N LEU A 25 -3.41 -20.71 -8.43
CA LEU A 25 -2.42 -20.21 -7.47
C LEU A 25 -2.48 -21.01 -6.17
N THR A 26 -1.33 -21.23 -5.56
CA THR A 26 -1.23 -21.80 -4.22
C THR A 26 -1.71 -20.79 -3.17
N ASP A 27 -2.07 -21.26 -1.96
CA ASP A 27 -2.46 -20.38 -0.85
C ASP A 27 -1.38 -19.34 -0.54
N GLY A 28 -0.10 -19.75 -0.57
CA GLY A 28 1.02 -18.83 -0.38
C GLY A 28 1.13 -17.74 -1.46
N GLN A 29 0.81 -18.08 -2.72
CA GLN A 29 0.78 -17.10 -3.81
C GLN A 29 -0.44 -16.18 -3.68
N LEU A 30 -1.59 -16.70 -3.28
CA LEU A 30 -2.78 -15.90 -2.99
C LEU A 30 -2.53 -14.95 -1.82
N ALA A 31 -1.92 -15.42 -0.72
CA ALA A 31 -1.52 -14.57 0.39
C ALA A 31 -0.57 -13.44 -0.07
N ALA A 32 0.41 -13.75 -0.91
CA ALA A 32 1.35 -12.77 -1.44
C ALA A 32 0.67 -11.71 -2.33
N ILE A 33 -0.30 -12.09 -3.18
CA ILE A 33 -1.11 -11.15 -3.98
C ILE A 33 -1.96 -10.27 -3.06
N ASN A 34 -2.53 -10.85 -2.00
CA ASN A 34 -3.43 -10.15 -1.08
C ASN A 34 -2.73 -9.21 -0.08
N ILE A 35 -1.39 -9.12 -0.09
CA ILE A 35 -0.66 -7.96 0.43
C ILE A 35 -1.08 -6.67 -0.32
N GLY A 36 -1.48 -6.77 -1.56
CA GLY A 36 -2.03 -5.67 -2.37
C GLY A 36 -3.56 -5.51 -2.33
N ALA A 37 -4.29 -6.23 -1.47
CA ALA A 37 -5.75 -6.30 -1.52
C ALA A 37 -6.43 -4.93 -1.37
N ILE A 38 -5.96 -4.07 -0.45
CA ILE A 38 -6.53 -2.72 -0.28
C ILE A 38 -6.46 -1.92 -1.60
N ASN A 39 -5.33 -2.00 -2.32
CA ASN A 39 -5.21 -1.33 -3.61
C ASN A 39 -6.06 -2.01 -4.68
N ALA A 40 -6.18 -3.34 -4.65
CA ALA A 40 -7.00 -4.08 -5.60
C ALA A 40 -8.48 -3.68 -5.48
N GLU A 41 -9.01 -3.61 -4.24
CA GLU A 41 -10.39 -3.15 -4.00
C GLU A 41 -10.58 -1.69 -4.41
N GLN A 42 -9.61 -0.82 -4.10
CA GLN A 42 -9.68 0.60 -4.48
C GLN A 42 -9.74 0.80 -6.01
N THR A 43 -9.14 -0.10 -6.78
CA THR A 43 -9.00 0.03 -8.25
C THR A 43 -9.86 -0.96 -9.04
N GLY A 44 -10.59 -1.87 -8.38
CA GLY A 44 -11.36 -2.93 -9.02
C GLY A 44 -10.49 -3.96 -9.75
N TYR A 45 -9.29 -4.25 -9.21
CA TYR A 45 -8.41 -5.28 -9.76
C TYR A 45 -8.77 -6.66 -9.20
N PHE A 46 -8.42 -7.72 -9.94
CA PHE A 46 -8.63 -9.08 -9.45
C PHE A 46 -7.87 -9.34 -8.14
N CYS A 47 -8.55 -9.98 -7.16
CA CYS A 47 -7.95 -10.34 -5.86
C CYS A 47 -7.28 -11.72 -5.87
N ASP A 48 -7.45 -12.53 -6.90
CA ASP A 48 -7.04 -13.93 -7.00
C ASP A 48 -6.11 -14.23 -8.19
N SER A 49 -5.45 -13.20 -8.73
CA SER A 49 -4.70 -13.34 -9.98
C SER A 49 -3.47 -12.45 -10.02
N MET A 50 -2.41 -12.90 -10.73
CA MET A 50 -1.30 -12.04 -11.14
C MET A 50 -1.81 -10.91 -12.05
N LYS A 51 -2.79 -11.20 -12.92
CA LYS A 51 -3.40 -10.19 -13.79
C LYS A 51 -4.27 -9.23 -12.99
N THR A 52 -4.24 -7.97 -13.36
CA THR A 52 -5.10 -6.95 -12.73
C THR A 52 -6.53 -6.99 -13.26
N GLY A 53 -6.71 -7.36 -14.51
CA GLY A 53 -8.01 -7.34 -15.21
C GLY A 53 -8.42 -5.94 -15.68
N ALA A 54 -7.54 -4.95 -15.59
CA ALA A 54 -7.74 -3.60 -16.11
C ALA A 54 -7.26 -3.45 -17.55
N ASP A 55 -7.67 -2.38 -18.20
CA ASP A 55 -7.18 -2.03 -19.54
C ASP A 55 -5.71 -1.61 -19.49
N ILE A 56 -4.91 -2.09 -20.46
CA ILE A 56 -3.46 -1.84 -20.49
C ILE A 56 -3.13 -0.35 -20.69
N SER A 57 -3.95 0.40 -21.42
CA SER A 57 -3.73 1.84 -21.61
C SER A 57 -3.98 2.62 -20.33
N GLU A 58 -5.00 2.26 -19.58
CA GLU A 58 -5.28 2.82 -18.25
C GLU A 58 -4.17 2.48 -17.24
N ILE A 59 -3.71 1.22 -17.24
CA ILE A 59 -2.56 0.81 -16.40
C ILE A 59 -1.33 1.67 -16.69
N LYS A 60 -0.98 1.87 -17.97
CA LYS A 60 0.19 2.66 -18.35
C LYS A 60 0.06 4.12 -17.95
N GLU A 61 -1.12 4.70 -18.14
CA GLU A 61 -1.41 6.07 -17.72
C GLU A 61 -1.29 6.23 -16.18
N ASN A 62 -1.83 5.29 -15.42
CA ASN A 62 -1.73 5.30 -13.96
C ASN A 62 -0.29 5.10 -13.48
N LEU A 63 0.48 4.20 -14.11
CA LEU A 63 1.90 3.99 -13.81
C LEU A 63 2.72 5.26 -14.05
N GLU A 64 2.47 5.96 -15.16
CA GLU A 64 3.15 7.23 -15.46
C GLU A 64 2.74 8.34 -14.49
N ASN A 65 1.43 8.56 -14.30
CA ASN A 65 0.92 9.68 -13.52
C ASN A 65 1.24 9.59 -12.02
N TYR A 66 1.17 8.39 -11.44
CA TYR A 66 1.32 8.20 -9.99
C TYR A 66 2.72 7.73 -9.56
N TYR A 67 3.48 7.11 -10.48
CA TYR A 67 4.78 6.50 -10.14
C TYR A 67 5.92 6.96 -11.05
N GLY A 68 5.62 7.71 -12.14
CA GLY A 68 6.62 8.10 -13.14
C GLY A 68 7.18 6.91 -13.92
N ILE A 69 6.45 5.79 -13.99
CA ILE A 69 6.87 4.56 -14.66
C ILE A 69 6.40 4.57 -16.11
N THR A 70 7.34 4.60 -17.04
CA THR A 70 7.07 4.62 -18.49
C THR A 70 7.72 3.48 -19.24
N ASP A 71 8.64 2.75 -18.59
CA ASP A 71 9.43 1.68 -19.20
C ASP A 71 9.97 0.68 -18.16
N SER A 72 10.73 -0.31 -18.62
CA SER A 72 11.32 -1.35 -17.77
C SER A 72 12.32 -0.81 -16.76
N PHE A 73 13.07 0.26 -17.09
CA PHE A 73 14.08 0.82 -16.19
C PHE A 73 13.41 1.53 -15.02
N SER A 74 12.48 2.44 -15.31
CA SER A 74 11.71 3.17 -14.29
C SER A 74 10.84 2.24 -13.43
N ALA A 75 10.32 1.14 -14.01
CA ALA A 75 9.60 0.11 -13.28
C ALA A 75 10.48 -0.57 -12.22
N VAL A 76 11.68 -0.98 -12.60
CA VAL A 76 12.64 -1.63 -11.70
C VAL A 76 13.12 -0.67 -10.62
N ASP A 77 13.48 0.55 -10.98
CA ASP A 77 13.95 1.57 -10.04
C ASP A 77 12.89 1.86 -8.96
N THR A 78 11.63 2.02 -9.36
CA THR A 78 10.52 2.24 -8.42
C THR A 78 10.27 1.02 -7.50
N LEU A 79 10.27 -0.19 -8.06
CA LEU A 79 10.05 -1.40 -7.30
C LEU A 79 11.19 -1.67 -6.32
N ASP A 80 12.45 -1.47 -6.73
CA ASP A 80 13.63 -1.57 -5.86
C ASP A 80 13.57 -0.52 -4.75
N TRP A 81 13.19 0.73 -5.07
CA TRP A 81 12.99 1.76 -4.05
C TRP A 81 11.91 1.38 -3.02
N LEU A 82 10.77 0.86 -3.47
CA LEU A 82 9.70 0.39 -2.56
C LEU A 82 10.19 -0.75 -1.67
N LEU A 83 10.98 -1.68 -2.22
CA LEU A 83 11.52 -2.83 -1.49
C LEU A 83 12.58 -2.42 -0.47
N GLU A 84 13.53 -1.55 -0.85
CA GLU A 84 14.70 -1.25 -0.03
C GLU A 84 14.47 -0.10 0.94
N LYS A 85 13.74 0.92 0.53
CA LYS A 85 13.53 2.18 1.27
C LYS A 85 12.06 2.45 1.53
N GLY A 86 11.32 2.81 0.50
CA GLY A 86 9.92 3.21 0.57
C GLY A 86 9.68 4.46 1.42
N HIS A 87 8.42 4.72 1.72
CA HIS A 87 8.04 5.84 2.61
C HIS A 87 8.31 5.53 4.09
N ARG A 88 8.48 4.25 4.45
CA ARG A 88 8.79 3.85 5.83
C ARG A 88 10.07 4.48 6.36
N VAL A 89 11.02 4.83 5.49
CA VAL A 89 12.25 5.55 5.87
C VAL A 89 11.92 6.90 6.52
N TYR A 90 10.98 7.66 5.94
CA TYR A 90 10.53 8.93 6.52
C TYR A 90 9.81 8.73 7.85
N PHE A 91 8.99 7.68 7.96
CA PHE A 91 8.31 7.35 9.21
C PHE A 91 9.31 7.03 10.34
N ASP A 92 10.37 6.30 10.03
CA ASP A 92 11.43 5.98 11.00
C ASP A 92 12.23 7.23 11.40
N ILE A 93 12.45 8.18 10.47
CA ILE A 93 13.03 9.48 10.79
C ILE A 93 12.11 10.25 11.75
N ILE A 94 10.81 10.33 11.45
CA ILE A 94 9.83 11.03 12.31
C ILE A 94 9.84 10.45 13.72
N LYS A 95 9.80 9.12 13.87
CA LYS A 95 9.92 8.45 15.17
C LYS A 95 11.23 8.75 15.86
N GLY A 96 12.32 8.77 15.11
CA GLY A 96 13.65 9.11 15.60
C GLY A 96 13.73 10.56 16.11
N LEU A 97 13.16 11.52 15.36
CA LEU A 97 13.09 12.93 15.77
C LEU A 97 12.25 13.10 17.05
N ALA A 98 11.09 12.47 17.13
CA ALA A 98 10.24 12.49 18.32
C ALA A 98 10.93 11.92 19.57
N SER A 99 11.85 10.98 19.38
CA SER A 99 12.67 10.38 20.45
C SER A 99 14.04 11.07 20.67
N GLY A 100 14.35 12.13 19.93
CA GLY A 100 15.63 12.84 19.97
C GLY A 100 16.82 12.07 19.39
N LYS A 101 16.58 11.05 18.56
CA LYS A 101 17.63 10.12 18.09
C LYS A 101 18.01 10.25 16.61
N ALA A 102 17.18 10.87 15.76
CA ALA A 102 17.43 10.89 14.33
C ALA A 102 17.68 12.29 13.76
N THR A 103 18.47 12.35 12.70
CA THR A 103 18.84 13.60 12.03
C THR A 103 18.66 13.56 10.50
N GLY A 104 18.38 12.39 9.88
CA GLY A 104 18.21 12.26 8.43
C GLY A 104 18.05 10.80 7.96
N ILE A 105 17.86 10.58 6.65
CA ILE A 105 17.58 9.26 6.06
C ILE A 105 18.73 8.26 6.27
N ASP A 106 19.96 8.74 6.29
CA ASP A 106 21.19 7.96 6.47
C ASP A 106 22.08 8.50 7.61
N GLY A 107 21.49 9.26 8.56
CA GLY A 107 22.22 9.94 9.63
C GLY A 107 22.79 11.30 9.23
N SER A 108 22.59 11.75 7.99
CA SER A 108 22.94 13.09 7.52
C SER A 108 21.87 14.13 7.90
N VAL A 109 22.23 15.41 7.87
CA VAL A 109 21.25 16.50 8.03
C VAL A 109 20.40 16.57 6.75
N PRO A 110 19.05 16.46 6.83
CA PRO A 110 18.19 16.49 5.66
C PRO A 110 18.37 17.79 4.85
N GLU A 111 18.36 17.67 3.52
CA GLU A 111 18.27 18.82 2.61
C GLU A 111 16.94 19.57 2.78
N SER A 112 16.86 20.81 2.28
CA SER A 112 15.68 21.68 2.48
C SER A 112 14.38 21.02 2.04
N ARG A 113 14.37 20.37 0.84
CA ARG A 113 13.19 19.68 0.29
C ARG A 113 12.78 18.47 1.13
N GLU A 114 13.74 17.77 1.68
CA GLU A 114 13.51 16.62 2.54
C GLU A 114 12.92 17.06 3.89
N LYS A 115 13.40 18.17 4.44
CA LYS A 115 12.82 18.77 5.65
C LYS A 115 11.37 19.21 5.45
N GLU A 116 11.07 19.85 4.32
CA GLU A 116 9.71 20.23 3.96
C GLU A 116 8.78 19.01 3.91
N ARG A 117 9.21 17.93 3.24
CA ARG A 117 8.45 16.67 3.17
C ARG A 117 8.27 16.01 4.54
N ILE A 118 9.29 15.98 5.38
CA ILE A 118 9.19 15.44 6.73
C ILE A 118 8.19 16.26 7.56
N ASN A 119 8.22 17.59 7.47
CA ASN A 119 7.28 18.44 8.17
C ASN A 119 5.84 18.25 7.68
N GLU A 120 5.63 18.09 6.37
CA GLU A 120 4.33 17.76 5.80
C GLU A 120 3.81 16.42 6.35
N TYR A 121 4.64 15.38 6.39
CA TYR A 121 4.27 14.07 6.93
C TYR A 121 3.99 14.10 8.44
N ILE A 122 4.70 14.93 9.20
CA ILE A 122 4.40 15.17 10.62
C ILE A 122 3.03 15.82 10.76
N SER A 123 2.75 16.90 10.00
CA SER A 123 1.46 17.58 10.04
C SER A 123 0.32 16.64 9.67
N ASN A 124 0.49 15.86 8.60
CA ASN A 124 -0.50 14.87 8.17
C ASN A 124 -0.82 13.84 9.27
N LEU A 125 0.21 13.35 9.97
CA LEU A 125 0.01 12.42 11.08
C LEU A 125 -0.70 13.09 12.26
N GLU A 126 -0.28 14.30 12.66
CA GLU A 126 -0.92 15.05 13.74
C GLU A 126 -2.40 15.28 13.47
N ASP A 127 -2.76 15.66 12.25
CA ASP A 127 -4.14 15.92 11.82
C ASP A 127 -5.01 14.65 11.79
N THR A 128 -4.41 13.44 11.67
CA THR A 128 -5.13 12.18 11.53
C THR A 128 -5.14 11.32 12.80
N LEU A 129 -4.35 11.65 13.83
CA LEU A 129 -4.19 10.79 15.01
C LEU A 129 -5.49 10.48 15.74
N ASP A 130 -6.39 11.47 15.88
CA ASP A 130 -7.67 11.27 16.57
C ASP A 130 -8.56 10.33 15.78
N GLU A 131 -8.69 10.53 14.48
CA GLU A 131 -9.45 9.69 13.56
C GLU A 131 -8.92 8.24 13.55
N LEU A 132 -7.59 8.04 13.49
CA LEU A 132 -6.97 6.71 13.53
C LEU A 132 -7.27 5.96 14.86
N VAL A 133 -7.39 6.69 15.97
CA VAL A 133 -7.76 6.10 17.27
C VAL A 133 -9.25 5.79 17.32
N GLU A 134 -10.11 6.69 16.87
CA GLU A 134 -11.56 6.52 16.83
C GLU A 134 -11.98 5.33 15.97
N GLU A 135 -11.34 5.15 14.80
CA GLU A 135 -11.59 4.04 13.86
C GLU A 135 -10.79 2.75 14.20
N ASN A 136 -10.13 2.69 15.35
CA ASN A 136 -9.37 1.53 15.84
C ASN A 136 -8.22 1.02 14.95
N PHE A 137 -7.64 1.88 14.10
CA PHE A 137 -6.38 1.61 13.41
C PHE A 137 -5.15 1.95 14.27
N LEU A 138 -5.36 2.67 15.35
CA LEU A 138 -4.35 2.96 16.37
C LEU A 138 -4.97 2.82 17.75
N SER A 139 -4.37 2.04 18.66
CA SER A 139 -4.95 1.81 19.99
C SER A 139 -4.95 3.07 20.87
N GLN A 140 -3.97 3.92 20.70
CA GLN A 140 -3.81 5.24 21.33
C GLN A 140 -2.71 6.02 20.61
N LYS A 141 -2.70 7.34 20.67
CA LYS A 141 -1.69 8.19 20.01
C LYS A 141 -0.24 7.80 20.29
N SER A 142 0.08 7.44 21.53
CA SER A 142 1.43 7.02 21.94
C SER A 142 1.87 5.69 21.31
N ALA A 143 0.95 4.85 20.85
CA ALA A 143 1.28 3.59 20.18
C ALA A 143 1.96 3.81 18.83
N LEU A 144 1.82 4.98 18.20
CA LEU A 144 2.45 5.33 16.93
C LEU A 144 3.97 5.07 16.94
N ALA A 145 4.63 5.32 18.07
CA ALA A 145 6.08 5.12 18.23
C ALA A 145 6.52 3.67 17.97
N ASN A 146 5.63 2.70 18.19
CA ASN A 146 5.88 1.26 18.03
C ASN A 146 5.34 0.69 16.72
N CYS A 147 4.67 1.50 15.90
CA CYS A 147 4.12 1.06 14.62
C CYS A 147 5.19 0.96 13.54
N SER A 148 4.89 0.15 12.53
CA SER A 148 5.58 0.12 11.24
C SER A 148 4.58 0.50 10.15
N ILE A 149 5.04 1.20 9.11
CA ILE A 149 4.24 1.49 7.91
C ILE A 149 4.72 0.71 6.68
N ALA A 150 5.51 -0.34 6.89
CA ALA A 150 5.98 -1.19 5.78
C ALA A 150 4.81 -1.73 4.94
N ALA A 151 3.64 -1.95 5.53
CA ALA A 151 2.43 -2.38 4.82
C ALA A 151 2.02 -1.43 3.69
N TRP A 152 2.14 -0.11 3.89
CA TRP A 152 1.88 0.90 2.87
C TRP A 152 2.80 0.76 1.66
N ASP A 153 4.08 0.51 1.86
CA ASP A 153 5.04 0.30 0.78
C ASP A 153 4.84 -1.06 0.11
N MET A 154 4.64 -2.13 0.89
CA MET A 154 4.51 -3.49 0.37
C MET A 154 3.20 -3.69 -0.41
N GLY A 155 2.08 -3.14 0.06
CA GLY A 155 0.80 -3.17 -0.66
C GLY A 155 0.91 -2.51 -2.03
N ARG A 156 1.53 -1.32 -2.09
CA ARG A 156 1.79 -0.63 -3.36
C ARG A 156 2.76 -1.39 -4.25
N MET A 157 3.82 -2.00 -3.67
CA MET A 157 4.78 -2.78 -4.44
C MET A 157 4.10 -3.96 -5.17
N VAL A 158 3.18 -4.68 -4.51
CA VAL A 158 2.41 -5.75 -5.16
C VAL A 158 1.59 -5.21 -6.31
N THR A 159 0.88 -4.11 -6.12
CA THR A 159 0.06 -3.49 -7.16
C THR A 159 0.92 -3.01 -8.34
N VAL A 160 1.99 -2.28 -8.06
CA VAL A 160 2.91 -1.78 -9.10
C VAL A 160 3.56 -2.93 -9.87
N ALA A 161 3.98 -4.01 -9.19
CA ALA A 161 4.58 -5.17 -9.85
C ALA A 161 3.59 -5.84 -10.82
N ARG A 162 2.33 -6.02 -10.41
CA ARG A 162 1.26 -6.56 -11.26
C ARG A 162 0.97 -5.65 -12.46
N CYS A 163 0.80 -4.36 -12.22
CA CYS A 163 0.61 -3.36 -13.28
C CYS A 163 1.77 -3.33 -14.27
N CYS A 164 3.02 -3.35 -13.80
CA CYS A 164 4.21 -3.38 -14.66
C CYS A 164 4.31 -4.68 -15.48
N CYS A 165 3.85 -5.81 -14.92
CA CYS A 165 3.75 -7.07 -15.65
C CYS A 165 2.70 -7.00 -16.76
N ASP A 166 1.50 -6.49 -16.48
CA ASP A 166 0.44 -6.34 -17.47
C ASP A 166 0.80 -5.33 -18.57
N ALA A 167 1.50 -4.24 -18.20
CA ALA A 167 2.03 -3.26 -19.14
C ALA A 167 3.17 -3.79 -20.03
N GLY A 168 3.75 -4.96 -19.68
CA GLY A 168 4.89 -5.55 -20.39
C GLY A 168 6.24 -4.90 -20.04
N TYR A 169 6.34 -4.13 -18.95
CA TYR A 169 7.58 -3.49 -18.51
C TYR A 169 8.51 -4.45 -17.76
N ILE A 170 7.95 -5.48 -17.09
CA ILE A 170 8.72 -6.55 -16.45
C ILE A 170 8.11 -7.92 -16.80
N SER A 171 8.92 -8.99 -16.70
CA SER A 171 8.42 -10.35 -16.85
C SER A 171 7.58 -10.79 -15.66
N GLU A 172 6.72 -11.79 -15.87
CA GLU A 172 5.91 -12.38 -14.80
C GLU A 172 6.79 -12.96 -13.68
N GLU A 173 7.90 -13.61 -14.01
CA GLU A 173 8.89 -14.11 -13.04
C GLU A 173 9.42 -12.98 -12.16
N LYS A 174 9.77 -11.83 -12.77
CA LYS A 174 10.28 -10.66 -12.04
C LYS A 174 9.18 -10.05 -11.15
N ALA A 175 7.94 -9.99 -11.63
CA ALA A 175 6.81 -9.53 -10.83
C ALA A 175 6.59 -10.43 -9.59
N TRP A 176 6.61 -11.75 -9.77
CA TRP A 176 6.52 -12.71 -8.65
C TRP A 176 7.66 -12.54 -7.64
N ASN A 177 8.88 -12.23 -8.09
CA ASN A 177 9.98 -11.96 -7.17
C ASN A 177 9.68 -10.76 -6.26
N TYR A 178 9.14 -9.66 -6.79
CA TYR A 178 8.76 -8.50 -5.97
C TYR A 178 7.57 -8.81 -5.06
N ILE A 179 6.55 -9.50 -5.55
CA ILE A 179 5.36 -9.89 -4.78
C ILE A 179 5.75 -10.80 -3.61
N ASN A 180 6.60 -11.80 -3.85
CA ASN A 180 7.08 -12.70 -2.80
C ASN A 180 7.94 -11.94 -1.77
N ASN A 181 8.78 -11.00 -2.19
CA ASN A 181 9.54 -10.16 -1.26
C ASN A 181 8.62 -9.26 -0.43
N ALA A 182 7.55 -8.68 -1.03
CA ALA A 182 6.55 -7.94 -0.28
C ALA A 182 5.90 -8.79 0.83
N HIS A 183 5.53 -10.01 0.50
CA HIS A 183 4.97 -10.96 1.47
C HIS A 183 5.97 -11.28 2.58
N ILE A 184 7.23 -11.60 2.24
CA ILE A 184 8.29 -11.90 3.23
C ILE A 184 8.52 -10.72 4.17
N VAL A 185 8.60 -9.49 3.65
CA VAL A 185 8.76 -8.28 4.47
C VAL A 185 7.54 -8.09 5.37
N SER A 186 6.32 -8.25 4.84
CA SER A 186 5.09 -8.11 5.61
C SER A 186 5.00 -9.12 6.75
N LYS A 187 5.30 -10.39 6.49
CA LYS A 187 5.32 -11.46 7.51
C LYS A 187 6.36 -11.23 8.62
N LYS A 188 7.45 -10.51 8.34
CA LYS A 188 8.45 -10.15 9.36
C LYS A 188 8.00 -8.99 10.25
N GLN A 189 7.13 -8.12 9.76
CA GLN A 189 6.70 -6.89 10.43
C GLN A 189 5.38 -7.05 11.16
N TYR A 190 4.51 -7.94 10.71
CA TYR A 190 3.12 -8.09 11.16
C TYR A 190 2.79 -9.54 11.43
N GLY A 191 1.94 -9.78 12.42
CA GLY A 191 1.47 -11.11 12.80
C GLY A 191 0.07 -11.45 12.28
N SER A 192 -0.64 -10.48 11.67
CA SER A 192 -2.02 -10.66 11.20
C SER A 192 -2.40 -9.63 10.14
N TRP A 193 -3.47 -9.92 9.38
CA TRP A 193 -4.09 -8.95 8.47
C TRP A 193 -4.53 -7.66 9.19
N LYS A 194 -5.00 -7.75 10.44
CA LYS A 194 -5.35 -6.55 11.23
C LYS A 194 -4.14 -5.65 11.48
N GLU A 195 -3.03 -6.22 11.90
CA GLU A 195 -1.79 -5.44 12.09
C GLU A 195 -1.27 -4.85 10.79
N PHE A 196 -1.36 -5.63 9.69
CA PHE A 196 -1.01 -5.17 8.36
C PHE A 196 -1.89 -3.99 7.92
N ALA A 197 -3.21 -4.10 8.08
CA ALA A 197 -4.16 -3.02 7.79
C ALA A 197 -3.83 -1.75 8.57
N CYS A 198 -3.58 -1.86 9.89
CA CYS A 198 -3.16 -0.73 10.71
C CYS A 198 -1.91 -0.05 10.15
N GLY A 199 -0.87 -0.82 9.82
CA GLY A 199 0.36 -0.28 9.23
C GLY A 199 0.13 0.39 7.87
N TYR A 200 -0.74 -0.17 7.05
CA TYR A 200 -1.12 0.41 5.75
C TYR A 200 -1.83 1.75 5.91
N ILE A 201 -2.86 1.81 6.77
CA ILE A 201 -3.67 3.01 7.03
C ILE A 201 -2.82 4.13 7.64
N ILE A 202 -1.96 3.82 8.62
CA ILE A 202 -1.04 4.81 9.22
C ILE A 202 -0.09 5.36 8.15
N GLY A 203 0.45 4.51 7.27
CA GLY A 203 1.31 4.95 6.18
C GLY A 203 0.59 5.83 5.16
N ARG A 204 -0.66 5.51 4.84
CA ARG A 204 -1.51 6.30 3.97
C ARG A 204 -1.87 7.65 4.59
N ALA A 205 -2.18 7.68 5.89
CA ALA A 205 -2.45 8.90 6.66
C ALA A 205 -1.23 9.81 6.68
N MET A 206 -0.04 9.28 6.96
CA MET A 206 1.22 10.04 6.88
C MET A 206 1.40 10.66 5.50
N TRP A 207 1.13 9.91 4.43
CA TRP A 207 1.40 10.37 3.06
C TRP A 207 0.48 11.48 2.60
N SER A 208 -0.81 11.51 3.01
CA SER A 208 -1.79 12.44 2.44
C SER A 208 -2.69 13.17 3.44
N GLY A 209 -2.54 12.92 4.74
CA GLY A 209 -3.39 13.52 5.78
C GLY A 209 -4.84 13.02 5.76
N SER A 210 -5.69 13.66 6.56
CA SER A 210 -7.13 13.40 6.62
C SER A 210 -7.82 13.93 5.37
N ASN A 211 -8.55 13.06 4.69
CA ASN A 211 -9.35 13.37 3.52
C ASN A 211 -10.33 12.24 3.19
N MET A 212 -11.30 12.52 2.30
CA MET A 212 -12.29 11.51 1.87
C MET A 212 -11.67 10.23 1.32
N SER A 213 -10.47 10.30 0.72
CA SER A 213 -9.77 9.12 0.21
C SER A 213 -9.22 8.25 1.33
N LEU A 214 -8.76 8.81 2.46
CA LEU A 214 -8.34 8.03 3.63
C LEU A 214 -9.53 7.28 4.21
N ASN A 215 -10.68 7.93 4.40
CA ASN A 215 -11.91 7.31 4.91
C ASN A 215 -12.37 6.15 4.02
N GLY A 216 -12.33 6.33 2.69
CA GLY A 216 -12.64 5.26 1.74
C GLY A 216 -11.69 4.06 1.87
N ILE A 217 -10.40 4.29 2.09
CA ILE A 217 -9.41 3.23 2.27
C ILE A 217 -9.57 2.54 3.63
N MET A 218 -9.93 3.26 4.70
CA MET A 218 -10.27 2.67 6.00
C MET A 218 -11.49 1.74 5.88
N ALA A 219 -12.55 2.18 5.19
CA ALA A 219 -13.72 1.34 4.94
C ALA A 219 -13.38 0.08 4.13
N ILE A 220 -12.53 0.17 3.10
CA ILE A 220 -12.02 -1.00 2.37
C ILE A 220 -11.28 -1.96 3.32
N ALA A 221 -10.38 -1.43 4.15
CA ALA A 221 -9.62 -2.26 5.09
C ALA A 221 -10.53 -2.96 6.12
N GLU A 222 -11.58 -2.29 6.60
CA GLU A 222 -12.58 -2.88 7.47
C GLU A 222 -13.38 -3.97 6.77
N GLY A 223 -13.84 -3.75 5.55
CA GLY A 223 -14.51 -4.76 4.74
C GLY A 223 -13.62 -6.00 4.57
N LEU A 224 -12.35 -5.82 4.18
CA LEU A 224 -11.39 -6.92 4.06
C LEU A 224 -11.18 -7.72 5.35
N LEU A 225 -11.33 -7.08 6.53
CA LEU A 225 -11.14 -7.70 7.84
C LEU A 225 -12.40 -8.36 8.41
N GLN A 226 -13.60 -8.04 7.91
CA GLN A 226 -14.88 -8.43 8.53
C GLN A 226 -15.79 -9.25 7.63
N ASP A 227 -15.67 -9.08 6.31
CA ASP A 227 -16.51 -9.79 5.35
C ASP A 227 -15.99 -11.21 5.12
N ASP A 228 -16.82 -12.20 5.37
CA ASP A 228 -16.48 -13.62 5.19
C ASP A 228 -16.09 -13.98 3.75
N GLU A 229 -16.54 -13.23 2.75
CA GLU A 229 -16.17 -13.41 1.34
C GLU A 229 -14.84 -12.76 0.96
N SER A 230 -14.26 -11.96 1.86
CA SER A 230 -13.03 -11.22 1.58
C SER A 230 -11.83 -12.15 1.42
N PRO A 231 -10.86 -11.79 0.57
CA PRO A 231 -9.65 -12.59 0.41
C PRO A 231 -8.82 -12.69 1.68
N TRP A 232 -8.92 -11.73 2.62
CA TRP A 232 -8.20 -11.80 3.90
C TRP A 232 -8.85 -12.74 4.91
N MET A 233 -10.17 -12.97 4.81
CA MET A 233 -10.87 -13.95 5.64
C MET A 233 -10.72 -15.38 5.10
N GLN A 234 -10.46 -15.53 3.81
CA GLN A 234 -10.30 -16.83 3.14
C GLN A 234 -8.85 -17.38 3.22
N ILE A 235 -7.86 -16.53 3.52
CA ILE A 235 -6.43 -16.88 3.48
C ILE A 235 -5.74 -16.38 4.74
N GLU A 236 -4.96 -17.25 5.37
CA GLU A 236 -4.12 -16.87 6.51
C GLU A 236 -3.08 -15.81 6.08
N PHE A 237 -2.86 -14.87 7.01
CA PHE A 237 -1.82 -13.85 6.81
C PHE A 237 -0.46 -14.46 6.63
#